data_9e31dee17c8648b5aa9c6e3a3595b11a
#
_entry.id   9e31dee17c8648b5aa9c6e3a3595b11a
#
_cell.length_a   1.000
_cell.length_b   1.000
_cell.length_c   1.000
_cell.angle_alpha   90.00
_cell.angle_beta   90.00
_cell.angle_gamma   90.00
#
_symmetry.space_group_name_H-M   'P 1'
#
loop_
_entity.id
_entity.type
_entity.pdbx_description
1 polymer ?
#
loop_
_entity_poly.entity_id
_entity_poly.type
_entity_poly.pdbx_seq_one_letter_code
_entity_poly.pdbx_strand_id
1 'polypeptide(L)'
;MKVRFLLAGALGLMVLALAPVSASATPAFSLRVEAPAETLDPGTQYATRSPIGALRGETLPGGSCVRGTGSIPLAGRNALGLLASAANANKALQPTWVVEDSFGRRVCRIAAHSETDTPFTGWLYRLNHVAPPTSAELAQVGKGDEVLWAFADFGVGTNTGDELVLSVPPRTTPGLLEVTVQAISFDGVVRAAPDGTVVTGGTAPATTTGGKATVPLQPGTTALRATGPGLAPTEIRSQAMDVCVAAALEDCPKRRGLNLVGTNLRDNMRGGPGPDVIRTRGGRDKIRVRGGGEDVVVCGRGRDLAITDAGDRLKRCERIRTSGDKSKG
;
A
#
# COMPACT_ATOMS: atom_id res chain seq x y z
N MET A 1 49.87 44.25 -55.31
CA MET A 1 48.93 44.56 -54.25
C MET A 1 48.52 43.18 -53.61
N LYS A 2 49.06 42.80 -52.47
CA LYS A 2 48.75 41.53 -51.77
C LYS A 2 47.91 41.85 -50.54
N VAL A 3 46.67 41.46 -50.53
CA VAL A 3 45.76 41.56 -49.36
C VAL A 3 45.87 40.28 -48.54
N ARG A 4 46.31 40.38 -47.29
CA ARG A 4 46.32 39.29 -46.32
C ARG A 4 45.06 39.38 -45.48
N PHE A 5 44.21 38.31 -45.54
CA PHE A 5 43.12 38.11 -44.59
C PHE A 5 43.63 37.36 -43.37
N LEU A 6 43.48 37.97 -42.20
CA LEU A 6 43.67 37.35 -40.90
C LEU A 6 42.30 36.76 -40.44
N LEU A 7 42.20 35.45 -40.35
CA LEU A 7 41.09 34.77 -39.66
C LEU A 7 41.44 34.65 -38.18
N ALA A 8 40.73 35.40 -37.35
CA ALA A 8 40.72 35.18 -35.89
C ALA A 8 39.65 34.12 -35.55
N GLY A 9 40.09 32.91 -35.20
CA GLY A 9 39.22 31.86 -34.69
C GLY A 9 38.93 32.06 -33.21
N ALA A 10 37.72 32.43 -32.85
CA ALA A 10 37.27 32.40 -31.45
C ALA A 10 36.82 30.98 -31.10
N LEU A 11 37.60 30.27 -30.29
CA LEU A 11 37.20 29.01 -29.67
C LEU A 11 36.24 29.34 -28.52
N GLY A 12 34.96 29.24 -28.75
CA GLY A 12 33.94 29.31 -27.71
C GLY A 12 33.94 28.02 -26.88
N LEU A 13 34.42 28.09 -25.64
CA LEU A 13 34.28 27.00 -24.68
C LEU A 13 32.79 26.88 -24.29
N MET A 14 32.11 25.91 -24.87
CA MET A 14 30.71 25.58 -24.48
C MET A 14 30.75 24.79 -23.19
N VAL A 15 30.59 25.48 -22.05
CA VAL A 15 30.41 24.83 -20.74
C VAL A 15 29.01 24.24 -20.74
N LEU A 16 28.90 22.92 -20.97
CA LEU A 16 27.67 22.19 -20.73
C LEU A 16 27.40 22.20 -19.21
N ALA A 17 26.49 23.07 -18.78
CA ALA A 17 25.93 23.00 -17.43
C ALA A 17 25.12 21.71 -17.31
N LEU A 18 25.71 20.67 -16.69
CA LEU A 18 24.98 19.48 -16.28
C LEU A 18 23.93 19.91 -15.24
N ALA A 19 22.70 20.05 -15.67
CA ALA A 19 21.58 20.25 -14.76
C ALA A 19 21.57 19.08 -13.74
N PRO A 20 21.41 19.37 -12.43
CA PRO A 20 21.37 18.31 -11.43
C PRO A 20 20.16 17.41 -11.76
N VAL A 21 20.44 16.14 -12.07
CA VAL A 21 19.40 15.12 -12.20
C VAL A 21 18.69 15.03 -10.86
N SER A 22 17.50 15.58 -10.77
CA SER A 22 16.64 15.43 -9.60
C SER A 22 16.38 13.94 -9.41
N ALA A 23 16.96 13.34 -8.37
CA ALA A 23 16.70 11.94 -8.06
C ALA A 23 15.19 11.75 -7.84
N SER A 24 14.58 10.96 -8.70
CA SER A 24 13.16 10.61 -8.60
C SER A 24 12.87 9.93 -7.25
N ALA A 25 11.66 10.13 -6.74
CA ALA A 25 11.23 9.41 -5.54
C ALA A 25 11.25 7.90 -5.79
N THR A 26 11.63 7.11 -4.80
CA THR A 26 11.51 5.65 -4.85
C THR A 26 10.03 5.32 -4.97
N PRO A 27 9.58 4.58 -6.00
CA PRO A 27 8.18 4.27 -6.16
C PRO A 27 7.72 3.36 -5.01
N ALA A 28 6.58 3.70 -4.42
CA ALA A 28 5.89 2.90 -3.43
C ALA A 28 4.46 2.64 -3.94
N PHE A 29 3.95 1.43 -3.68
CA PHE A 29 2.68 0.96 -4.19
C PHE A 29 1.84 0.41 -3.05
N SER A 30 0.53 0.61 -3.09
CA SER A 30 -0.39 0.16 -2.06
C SER A 30 -0.60 -1.35 -2.13
N LEU A 31 -0.49 -1.99 -0.98
CA LEU A 31 -0.76 -3.41 -0.81
C LEU A 31 -1.74 -3.60 0.33
N ARG A 32 -2.81 -4.34 0.08
CA ARG A 32 -3.75 -4.83 1.08
C ARG A 32 -3.78 -6.35 1.04
N VAL A 33 -3.83 -6.99 2.22
CA VAL A 33 -3.89 -8.45 2.33
C VAL A 33 -4.97 -8.84 3.33
N GLU A 34 -6.00 -9.51 2.84
CA GLU A 34 -7.18 -9.94 3.60
C GLU A 34 -7.23 -11.47 3.68
N ALA A 35 -7.28 -11.99 4.89
CA ALA A 35 -7.55 -13.40 5.19
C ALA A 35 -8.97 -13.52 5.77
N PRO A 36 -9.57 -14.73 5.88
CA PRO A 36 -10.99 -14.88 6.22
C PRO A 36 -11.44 -14.13 7.48
N ALA A 37 -10.64 -14.16 8.54
CA ALA A 37 -10.97 -13.56 9.83
C ALA A 37 -10.13 -12.32 10.18
N GLU A 38 -9.10 -12.01 9.40
CA GLU A 38 -8.13 -10.97 9.76
C GLU A 38 -7.59 -10.19 8.55
N THR A 39 -7.15 -8.97 8.81
CA THR A 39 -6.40 -8.15 7.85
C THR A 39 -4.92 -8.28 8.17
N LEU A 40 -4.15 -8.87 7.28
CA LEU A 40 -2.71 -9.04 7.42
C LEU A 40 -1.94 -7.77 7.01
N ASP A 41 -2.48 -7.02 6.05
CA ASP A 41 -1.99 -5.68 5.70
C ASP A 41 -3.16 -4.74 5.33
N PRO A 42 -3.26 -3.56 5.96
CA PRO A 42 -4.42 -2.68 5.82
C PRO A 42 -4.36 -1.73 4.61
N GLY A 43 -3.40 -1.85 3.70
CA GLY A 43 -3.18 -0.93 2.59
C GLY A 43 -1.91 -0.09 2.76
N THR A 44 -0.87 -0.69 3.30
CA THR A 44 0.45 -0.05 3.44
C THR A 44 1.11 0.13 2.06
N GLN A 45 1.78 1.26 1.87
CA GLN A 45 2.56 1.51 0.66
C GLN A 45 4.00 1.02 0.84
N TYR A 46 4.42 0.09 0.00
CA TYR A 46 5.77 -0.47 0.03
C TYR A 46 6.61 0.00 -1.14
N ALA A 47 7.81 0.46 -0.85
CA ALA A 47 8.82 0.65 -1.87
C ALA A 47 9.28 -0.71 -2.40
N THR A 48 9.48 -0.80 -3.72
CA THR A 48 9.94 -2.04 -4.36
C THR A 48 11.21 -1.81 -5.15
N ARG A 49 12.03 -2.83 -5.24
CA ARG A 49 13.22 -2.88 -6.09
C ARG A 49 13.36 -4.27 -6.70
N SER A 50 13.96 -4.34 -7.89
CA SER A 50 14.23 -5.62 -8.59
C SER A 50 15.71 -5.98 -8.55
N PRO A 51 16.06 -7.25 -8.43
CA PRO A 51 15.18 -8.36 -8.08
C PRO A 51 14.83 -8.37 -6.58
N ILE A 52 13.69 -8.97 -6.23
CA ILE A 52 13.30 -9.24 -4.84
C ILE A 52 13.22 -10.77 -4.66
N GLY A 53 13.78 -11.29 -3.57
CA GLY A 53 13.68 -12.71 -3.25
C GLY A 53 12.38 -13.05 -2.53
N ALA A 54 11.62 -14.00 -3.05
CA ALA A 54 10.51 -14.63 -2.35
C ALA A 54 10.93 -16.01 -1.84
N LEU A 55 10.43 -16.42 -0.66
CA LEU A 55 10.66 -17.77 -0.16
C LEU A 55 9.96 -18.78 -1.07
N ARG A 56 10.69 -19.84 -1.45
CA ARG A 56 10.12 -20.93 -2.24
C ARG A 56 9.19 -21.79 -1.39
N GLY A 57 8.00 -22.06 -1.93
CA GLY A 57 7.07 -23.09 -1.47
C GLY A 57 7.07 -24.29 -2.40
N GLU A 58 6.51 -25.39 -1.95
CA GLU A 58 6.26 -26.60 -2.73
C GLU A 58 4.84 -27.07 -2.45
N THR A 59 4.11 -27.46 -3.49
CA THR A 59 2.79 -28.04 -3.35
C THR A 59 2.90 -29.56 -3.30
N LEU A 60 2.42 -30.15 -2.21
CA LEU A 60 2.35 -31.61 -2.07
C LEU A 60 1.09 -32.17 -2.76
N PRO A 61 1.04 -33.49 -3.07
CA PRO A 61 -0.21 -34.15 -3.45
C PRO A 61 -1.30 -33.87 -2.42
N GLY A 62 -2.50 -33.44 -2.89
CA GLY A 62 -3.60 -32.98 -2.03
C GLY A 62 -3.60 -31.47 -1.76
N GLY A 63 -2.73 -30.69 -2.47
CA GLY A 63 -2.77 -29.23 -2.48
C GLY A 63 -2.11 -28.52 -1.31
N SER A 64 -1.56 -29.23 -0.35
CA SER A 64 -0.90 -28.59 0.81
C SER A 64 0.39 -27.89 0.39
N CYS A 65 0.50 -26.62 0.77
CA CYS A 65 1.71 -25.82 0.56
C CYS A 65 2.68 -26.01 1.73
N VAL A 66 3.90 -26.44 1.44
CA VAL A 66 4.99 -26.59 2.41
C VAL A 66 6.18 -25.70 2.05
N ARG A 67 7.12 -25.55 2.98
CA ARG A 67 8.34 -24.79 2.71
C ARG A 67 9.26 -25.60 1.78
N GLY A 68 9.58 -25.00 0.65
CA GLY A 68 10.64 -25.47 -0.25
C GLY A 68 12.03 -24.92 0.12
N THR A 69 13.03 -25.29 -0.66
CA THR A 69 14.41 -24.83 -0.50
C THR A 69 14.73 -23.61 -1.37
N GLY A 70 15.47 -22.64 -0.82
CA GLY A 70 15.93 -21.46 -1.54
C GLY A 70 14.90 -20.35 -1.68
N SER A 71 15.11 -19.48 -2.67
CA SER A 71 14.26 -18.34 -3.00
C SER A 71 14.04 -18.21 -4.50
N ILE A 72 12.93 -17.59 -4.86
CA ILE A 72 12.56 -17.27 -6.23
C ILE A 72 12.83 -15.77 -6.46
N PRO A 73 13.67 -15.38 -7.44
CA PRO A 73 13.85 -13.97 -7.78
C PRO A 73 12.64 -13.44 -8.55
N LEU A 74 12.09 -12.32 -8.10
CA LEU A 74 10.91 -11.67 -8.68
C LEU A 74 11.25 -10.25 -9.14
N ALA A 75 10.54 -9.76 -10.15
CA ALA A 75 10.54 -8.35 -10.49
C ALA A 75 9.73 -7.57 -9.43
N GLY A 76 10.30 -6.47 -8.90
CA GLY A 76 9.69 -5.76 -7.78
C GLY A 76 8.46 -4.92 -8.13
N ARG A 77 8.24 -4.61 -9.43
CA ARG A 77 7.17 -3.72 -9.90
C ARG A 77 5.99 -4.47 -10.52
N ASN A 78 5.68 -5.63 -9.99
CA ASN A 78 4.46 -6.37 -10.29
C ASN A 78 3.76 -6.80 -9.00
N ALA A 79 2.54 -7.32 -9.11
CA ALA A 79 1.73 -7.65 -7.94
C ALA A 79 2.39 -8.68 -7.01
N LEU A 80 3.07 -9.68 -7.58
CA LEU A 80 3.77 -10.71 -6.80
C LEU A 80 5.05 -10.16 -6.14
N GLY A 81 5.83 -9.36 -6.86
CA GLY A 81 7.04 -8.72 -6.33
C GLY A 81 6.72 -7.68 -5.24
N LEU A 82 5.59 -6.97 -5.36
CA LEU A 82 5.11 -6.08 -4.31
C LEU A 82 4.80 -6.85 -3.03
N LEU A 83 4.07 -7.97 -3.12
CA LEU A 83 3.81 -8.84 -1.98
C LEU A 83 5.10 -9.37 -1.34
N ALA A 84 6.07 -9.81 -2.14
CA ALA A 84 7.36 -10.27 -1.63
C ALA A 84 8.15 -9.13 -0.93
N SER A 85 8.10 -7.91 -1.46
CA SER A 85 8.70 -6.74 -0.80
C SER A 85 8.05 -6.45 0.55
N ALA A 86 6.72 -6.53 0.60
CA ALA A 86 5.95 -6.34 1.82
C ALA A 86 6.24 -7.45 2.85
N ALA A 87 6.26 -8.72 2.44
CA ALA A 87 6.57 -9.84 3.33
C ALA A 87 7.97 -9.73 3.96
N ASN A 88 8.95 -9.20 3.21
CA ASN A 88 10.28 -8.91 3.74
C ASN A 88 10.30 -7.75 4.75
N ALA A 89 9.26 -6.93 4.79
CA ALA A 89 9.15 -5.75 5.65
C ALA A 89 8.16 -5.91 6.80
N ASN A 90 7.11 -6.70 6.61
CA ASN A 90 5.99 -6.89 7.53
C ASN A 90 5.92 -8.34 8.02
N LYS A 91 6.13 -8.54 9.33
CA LYS A 91 6.09 -9.87 9.94
C LYS A 91 4.70 -10.52 9.90
N ALA A 92 3.63 -9.73 9.85
CA ALA A 92 2.27 -10.26 9.75
C ALA A 92 2.03 -11.03 8.44
N LEU A 93 2.84 -10.77 7.40
CA LEU A 93 2.78 -11.48 6.13
C LEU A 93 3.70 -12.72 6.09
N GLN A 94 4.37 -13.07 7.18
CA GLN A 94 5.34 -14.17 7.18
C GLN A 94 4.78 -15.43 7.82
N PRO A 95 5.10 -16.62 7.24
CA PRO A 95 5.83 -16.78 5.99
C PRO A 95 4.95 -16.49 4.77
N THR A 96 5.54 -15.92 3.72
CA THR A 96 4.93 -15.88 2.38
C THR A 96 5.71 -16.81 1.47
N TRP A 97 5.03 -17.82 0.89
CA TRP A 97 5.65 -18.81 0.01
C TRP A 97 5.10 -18.73 -1.40
N VAL A 98 6.02 -18.76 -2.36
CA VAL A 98 5.72 -18.72 -3.80
C VAL A 98 6.14 -20.06 -4.39
N VAL A 99 5.23 -20.72 -5.10
CA VAL A 99 5.51 -21.91 -5.89
C VAL A 99 5.71 -21.54 -7.35
N GLU A 100 6.48 -22.35 -8.05
CA GLU A 100 6.71 -22.26 -9.48
C GLU A 100 6.39 -23.61 -10.11
N ASP A 101 5.34 -23.65 -10.93
CA ASP A 101 4.83 -24.85 -11.57
C ASP A 101 4.48 -24.59 -13.05
N SER A 102 3.76 -25.51 -13.69
CA SER A 102 3.36 -25.38 -15.10
C SER A 102 2.40 -24.19 -15.36
N PHE A 103 1.77 -23.63 -14.35
CA PHE A 103 0.90 -22.45 -14.43
C PHE A 103 1.64 -21.14 -14.18
N GLY A 104 2.95 -21.20 -13.91
CA GLY A 104 3.78 -20.04 -13.58
C GLY A 104 4.01 -19.89 -12.07
N ARG A 105 4.22 -18.63 -11.63
CA ARG A 105 4.51 -18.31 -10.22
C ARG A 105 3.25 -17.83 -9.53
N ARG A 106 2.90 -18.49 -8.45
CA ARG A 106 1.73 -18.15 -7.64
C ARG A 106 2.03 -18.22 -6.14
N VAL A 107 1.19 -17.56 -5.35
CA VAL A 107 1.27 -17.61 -3.90
C VAL A 107 0.53 -18.83 -3.40
N CYS A 108 1.20 -19.69 -2.63
CA CYS A 108 0.55 -20.82 -1.99
C CYS A 108 0.32 -20.62 -0.48
N ARG A 109 1.04 -19.67 0.14
CA ARG A 109 0.85 -19.36 1.56
C ARG A 109 1.18 -17.90 1.87
N ILE A 110 0.36 -17.28 2.71
CA ILE A 110 0.67 -16.03 3.43
C ILE A 110 0.29 -16.23 4.90
N ALA A 111 1.23 -16.02 5.80
CA ALA A 111 1.09 -16.21 7.25
C ALA A 111 0.57 -17.62 7.60
N ALA A 112 -0.55 -17.71 8.30
CA ALA A 112 -1.16 -18.99 8.66
C ALA A 112 -2.00 -19.61 7.54
N HIS A 113 -2.34 -18.85 6.49
CA HIS A 113 -3.30 -19.25 5.47
C HIS A 113 -2.60 -19.88 4.26
N SER A 114 -2.84 -21.16 4.07
CA SER A 114 -2.26 -21.99 3.01
C SER A 114 -3.34 -22.46 2.04
N GLU A 115 -3.03 -22.53 0.75
CA GLU A 115 -3.91 -23.16 -0.21
C GLU A 115 -4.19 -24.64 0.14
N THR A 116 -5.34 -25.14 -0.25
CA THR A 116 -5.76 -26.54 -0.14
C THR A 116 -6.59 -26.94 -1.35
N ASP A 117 -6.59 -28.24 -1.67
CA ASP A 117 -7.41 -28.78 -2.78
C ASP A 117 -8.83 -29.18 -2.32
N THR A 118 -9.01 -29.43 -1.02
CA THR A 118 -10.31 -29.88 -0.47
C THR A 118 -10.53 -29.31 0.94
N PRO A 119 -11.38 -28.27 1.10
CA PRO A 119 -11.99 -27.49 0.02
C PRO A 119 -10.93 -26.77 -0.82
N PHE A 120 -11.23 -26.46 -2.08
CA PHE A 120 -10.30 -25.73 -2.94
C PHE A 120 -10.21 -24.27 -2.48
N THR A 121 -9.13 -23.93 -1.82
CA THR A 121 -8.87 -22.58 -1.29
C THR A 121 -7.54 -22.06 -1.80
N GLY A 122 -7.38 -20.74 -1.87
CA GLY A 122 -6.12 -20.16 -2.29
C GLY A 122 -6.11 -18.64 -2.27
N TRP A 123 -5.00 -18.08 -2.72
CA TRP A 123 -4.79 -16.65 -2.77
C TRP A 123 -5.11 -16.09 -4.15
N LEU A 124 -6.06 -15.15 -4.19
CA LEU A 124 -6.36 -14.32 -5.35
C LEU A 124 -5.76 -12.94 -5.21
N TYR A 125 -5.48 -12.29 -6.34
CA TYR A 125 -5.11 -10.89 -6.33
C TYR A 125 -6.04 -10.06 -7.22
N ARG A 126 -6.16 -8.78 -6.86
CA ARG A 126 -6.85 -7.76 -7.64
C ARG A 126 -5.90 -6.56 -7.82
N LEU A 127 -6.03 -5.90 -8.93
CA LEU A 127 -5.37 -4.63 -9.22
C LEU A 127 -6.46 -3.58 -9.42
N ASN A 128 -6.48 -2.56 -8.58
CA ASN A 128 -7.51 -1.52 -8.59
C ASN A 128 -8.93 -2.11 -8.56
N HIS A 129 -9.16 -3.04 -7.63
CA HIS A 129 -10.43 -3.74 -7.37
C HIS A 129 -10.84 -4.81 -8.42
N VAL A 130 -10.13 -4.94 -9.52
CA VAL A 130 -10.45 -5.91 -10.59
C VAL A 130 -9.42 -7.03 -10.62
N ALA A 131 -9.84 -8.26 -10.81
CA ALA A 131 -8.93 -9.38 -11.04
C ALA A 131 -8.41 -9.35 -12.48
N PRO A 132 -7.11 -9.13 -12.70
CA PRO A 132 -6.56 -9.10 -14.05
C PRO A 132 -6.58 -10.51 -14.69
N PRO A 133 -6.69 -10.63 -16.02
CA PRO A 133 -6.63 -11.91 -16.72
C PRO A 133 -5.20 -12.45 -16.85
N THR A 134 -4.25 -11.93 -16.09
CA THR A 134 -2.83 -12.31 -16.12
C THR A 134 -2.37 -12.80 -14.76
N SER A 135 -1.25 -13.53 -14.72
CA SER A 135 -0.63 -13.92 -13.45
C SER A 135 -0.07 -12.70 -12.70
N ALA A 136 0.02 -12.78 -11.38
CA ALA A 136 0.50 -11.70 -10.54
C ALA A 136 1.96 -11.27 -10.82
N GLU A 137 2.77 -12.15 -11.39
CA GLU A 137 4.14 -11.83 -11.82
C GLU A 137 4.19 -11.00 -13.12
N LEU A 138 3.13 -11.05 -13.93
CA LEU A 138 3.01 -10.27 -15.17
C LEU A 138 2.25 -8.95 -14.96
N ALA A 139 1.41 -8.87 -13.94
CA ALA A 139 0.61 -7.68 -13.62
C ALA A 139 1.50 -6.54 -13.10
N GLN A 140 1.86 -5.61 -13.99
CA GLN A 140 2.67 -4.45 -13.62
C GLN A 140 1.91 -3.50 -12.73
N VAL A 141 2.60 -2.95 -11.72
CA VAL A 141 2.03 -1.99 -10.77
C VAL A 141 2.57 -0.60 -11.04
N GLY A 142 1.68 0.36 -11.24
CA GLY A 142 1.95 1.77 -11.50
C GLY A 142 1.75 2.66 -10.27
N LYS A 143 2.08 3.94 -10.42
CA LYS A 143 1.86 4.92 -9.36
C LYS A 143 0.36 5.11 -9.12
N GLY A 144 -0.06 4.94 -7.87
CA GLY A 144 -1.46 5.10 -7.44
C GLY A 144 -2.26 3.80 -7.50
N ASP A 145 -1.68 2.72 -8.03
CA ASP A 145 -2.33 1.42 -8.02
C ASP A 145 -2.40 0.83 -6.61
N GLU A 146 -3.48 0.10 -6.36
CA GLU A 146 -3.67 -0.75 -5.20
C GLU A 146 -3.67 -2.23 -5.62
N VAL A 147 -2.87 -3.03 -4.93
CA VAL A 147 -2.90 -4.49 -5.05
C VAL A 147 -3.56 -5.07 -3.81
N LEU A 148 -4.66 -5.80 -4.01
CA LEU A 148 -5.30 -6.58 -2.97
C LEU A 148 -4.98 -8.06 -3.18
N TRP A 149 -4.48 -8.72 -2.12
CA TRP A 149 -4.46 -10.17 -2.02
C TRP A 149 -5.54 -10.63 -1.06
N ALA A 150 -6.40 -11.54 -1.49
CA ALA A 150 -7.48 -12.08 -0.68
C ALA A 150 -7.44 -13.60 -0.69
N PHE A 151 -7.58 -14.20 0.49
CA PHE A 151 -7.75 -15.65 0.62
C PHE A 151 -9.19 -16.02 0.30
N ALA A 152 -9.40 -16.86 -0.68
CA ALA A 152 -10.70 -17.24 -1.19
C ALA A 152 -10.92 -18.75 -1.10
N ASP A 153 -12.19 -19.12 -0.96
CA ASP A 153 -12.69 -20.48 -1.14
C ASP A 153 -13.29 -20.60 -2.53
N PHE A 154 -12.72 -21.48 -3.36
CA PHE A 154 -13.14 -21.72 -4.74
C PHE A 154 -14.06 -22.93 -4.84
N GLY A 155 -14.62 -23.44 -3.73
CA GLY A 155 -15.53 -24.56 -3.69
C GLY A 155 -16.74 -24.36 -4.62
N VAL A 156 -17.34 -25.45 -5.05
CA VAL A 156 -18.48 -25.45 -6.00
C VAL A 156 -19.62 -24.58 -5.44
N GLY A 157 -19.92 -23.49 -6.15
CA GLY A 157 -21.02 -22.58 -5.81
C GLY A 157 -20.63 -21.39 -4.90
N THR A 158 -19.39 -21.29 -4.47
CA THR A 158 -18.92 -20.10 -3.76
C THR A 158 -18.37 -19.09 -4.76
N ASN A 159 -18.95 -17.91 -4.78
CA ASN A 159 -18.31 -16.77 -5.45
C ASN A 159 -16.98 -16.49 -4.76
N THR A 160 -16.00 -16.06 -5.53
CA THR A 160 -14.70 -15.61 -5.04
C THR A 160 -14.78 -14.37 -4.14
N GLY A 161 -15.96 -14.04 -3.62
CA GLY A 161 -16.31 -12.91 -2.79
C GLY A 161 -16.22 -11.58 -3.54
N ASP A 162 -17.24 -10.76 -3.43
CA ASP A 162 -17.16 -9.38 -3.87
C ASP A 162 -16.27 -8.59 -2.90
N GLU A 163 -15.52 -7.65 -3.41
CA GLU A 163 -14.79 -6.72 -2.58
C GLU A 163 -15.70 -5.59 -2.11
N LEU A 164 -15.80 -5.40 -0.80
CA LEU A 164 -16.50 -4.26 -0.25
C LEU A 164 -15.62 -3.02 -0.28
N VAL A 165 -16.18 -1.93 -0.79
CA VAL A 165 -15.54 -0.61 -0.82
C VAL A 165 -16.38 0.37 -0.03
N LEU A 166 -15.81 0.91 1.05
CA LEU A 166 -16.44 1.86 1.94
C LEU A 166 -16.03 3.29 1.57
N SER A 167 -17.01 4.13 1.26
CA SER A 167 -16.80 5.55 0.97
C SER A 167 -17.19 6.40 2.16
N VAL A 168 -16.19 7.10 2.73
CA VAL A 168 -16.36 8.01 3.87
C VAL A 168 -15.47 9.24 3.71
N PRO A 169 -15.88 10.41 4.20
CA PRO A 169 -15.04 11.60 4.21
C PRO A 169 -13.85 11.40 5.17
N PRO A 170 -12.71 12.07 4.96
CA PRO A 170 -11.57 12.00 5.89
C PRO A 170 -11.86 12.64 7.23
N ARG A 171 -12.87 13.52 7.33
CA ARG A 171 -13.27 14.27 8.52
C ARG A 171 -14.76 14.58 8.52
N THR A 172 -15.36 14.62 9.70
CA THR A 172 -16.77 14.95 9.91
C THR A 172 -17.00 15.56 11.31
N THR A 173 -18.20 16.08 11.54
CA THR A 173 -18.67 16.48 12.89
C THR A 173 -19.23 15.26 13.64
N PRO A 174 -19.28 15.31 14.99
CA PRO A 174 -19.95 14.29 15.79
C PRO A 174 -21.42 14.14 15.42
N GLY A 175 -21.96 12.94 15.58
CA GLY A 175 -23.35 12.61 15.28
C GLY A 175 -23.49 11.43 14.32
N LEU A 176 -24.52 11.49 13.47
CA LEU A 176 -24.84 10.44 12.52
C LEU A 176 -24.18 10.74 11.16
N LEU A 177 -23.34 9.83 10.68
CA LEU A 177 -22.71 9.91 9.36
C LEU A 177 -23.36 8.88 8.42
N GLU A 178 -23.97 9.34 7.33
CA GLU A 178 -24.33 8.45 6.24
C GLU A 178 -23.08 8.04 5.46
N VAL A 179 -22.89 6.74 5.29
CA VAL A 179 -21.78 6.14 4.53
C VAL A 179 -22.33 5.29 3.39
N THR A 180 -21.57 5.15 2.32
CA THR A 180 -21.92 4.30 1.20
C THR A 180 -20.95 3.11 1.15
N VAL A 181 -21.51 1.90 1.00
CA VAL A 181 -20.77 0.67 0.79
C VAL A 181 -21.15 0.09 -0.58
N GLN A 182 -20.16 -0.14 -1.39
CA GLN A 182 -20.29 -0.79 -2.68
C GLN A 182 -19.70 -2.20 -2.60
N ALA A 183 -20.17 -3.10 -3.43
CA ALA A 183 -19.59 -4.41 -3.70
C ALA A 183 -19.05 -4.42 -5.13
N ILE A 184 -17.81 -4.83 -5.30
CA ILE A 184 -17.17 -4.97 -6.61
C ILE A 184 -16.89 -6.44 -6.86
N SER A 185 -17.50 -6.99 -7.90
CA SER A 185 -17.33 -8.38 -8.30
C SER A 185 -15.90 -8.65 -8.80
N PHE A 186 -15.60 -9.92 -9.04
CA PHE A 186 -14.29 -10.35 -9.55
C PHE A 186 -13.94 -9.71 -10.90
N ASP A 187 -14.91 -9.51 -11.76
CA ASP A 187 -14.80 -8.89 -13.09
C ASP A 187 -14.95 -7.36 -13.08
N GLY A 188 -15.06 -6.74 -11.88
CA GLY A 188 -15.08 -5.29 -11.73
C GLY A 188 -16.45 -4.63 -11.80
N VAL A 189 -17.56 -5.42 -11.81
CA VAL A 189 -18.91 -4.84 -11.79
C VAL A 189 -19.20 -4.25 -10.41
N VAL A 190 -19.52 -2.96 -10.37
CA VAL A 190 -19.84 -2.21 -9.15
C VAL A 190 -21.33 -2.24 -8.89
N ARG A 191 -21.74 -2.58 -7.68
CA ARG A 191 -23.12 -2.56 -7.21
C ARG A 191 -23.24 -2.09 -5.78
N ALA A 192 -24.44 -1.83 -5.28
CA ALA A 192 -24.68 -1.60 -3.86
C ALA A 192 -24.26 -2.85 -3.07
N ALA A 193 -23.65 -2.64 -1.91
CA ALA A 193 -23.35 -3.77 -1.02
C ALA A 193 -24.65 -4.50 -0.62
N PRO A 194 -24.60 -5.82 -0.34
CA PRO A 194 -25.75 -6.55 0.15
C PRO A 194 -26.37 -5.90 1.39
N ASP A 195 -27.70 -5.96 1.49
CA ASP A 195 -28.39 -5.52 2.70
C ASP A 195 -27.93 -6.32 3.91
N GLY A 196 -27.78 -5.64 5.04
CA GLY A 196 -27.22 -6.26 6.23
C GLY A 196 -25.69 -6.29 6.29
N THR A 197 -24.96 -5.74 5.28
CA THR A 197 -23.52 -5.49 5.39
C THR A 197 -23.25 -4.61 6.61
N VAL A 198 -22.32 -5.03 7.47
CA VAL A 198 -22.06 -4.39 8.78
C VAL A 198 -20.93 -3.38 8.65
N VAL A 199 -21.18 -2.14 9.05
CA VAL A 199 -20.15 -1.10 9.21
C VAL A 199 -19.81 -0.95 10.68
N THR A 200 -18.56 -1.20 11.02
CA THR A 200 -18.00 -1.11 12.38
C THR A 200 -17.08 0.10 12.52
N GLY A 201 -16.68 0.43 13.77
CA GLY A 201 -15.77 1.54 14.08
C GLY A 201 -16.49 2.80 14.56
N GLY A 202 -17.82 2.90 14.43
CA GLY A 202 -18.64 3.88 15.14
C GLY A 202 -18.87 3.51 16.62
N THR A 203 -19.66 4.29 17.33
CA THR A 203 -20.04 3.99 18.72
C THR A 203 -20.96 2.76 18.83
N ALA A 204 -21.62 2.39 17.73
CA ALA A 204 -22.36 1.16 17.55
C ALA A 204 -22.18 0.68 16.09
N PRO A 205 -22.28 -0.62 15.82
CA PRO A 205 -22.34 -1.14 14.46
C PRO A 205 -23.60 -0.60 13.74
N ALA A 206 -23.47 -0.38 12.43
CA ALA A 206 -24.57 -0.01 11.56
C ALA A 206 -24.68 -1.00 10.40
N THR A 207 -25.89 -1.27 9.91
CA THR A 207 -26.12 -2.17 8.79
C THR A 207 -26.58 -1.40 7.56
N THR A 208 -26.22 -1.91 6.38
CA THR A 208 -26.62 -1.30 5.11
C THR A 208 -28.05 -1.69 4.70
N THR A 209 -28.71 -0.76 4.05
CA THR A 209 -29.90 -0.97 3.22
C THR A 209 -29.67 -0.22 1.91
N GLY A 210 -29.75 -0.91 0.78
CA GLY A 210 -29.44 -0.34 -0.54
C GLY A 210 -27.99 0.20 -0.62
N GLY A 211 -27.05 -0.42 0.08
CA GLY A 211 -25.66 -0.02 0.12
C GLY A 211 -25.35 1.21 0.99
N LYS A 212 -26.30 1.72 1.77
CA LYS A 212 -26.11 2.85 2.68
C LYS A 212 -26.26 2.43 4.14
N ALA A 213 -25.47 2.99 5.01
CA ALA A 213 -25.59 2.83 6.46
C ALA A 213 -25.42 4.17 7.19
N THR A 214 -26.06 4.32 8.34
CA THR A 214 -25.91 5.50 9.21
C THR A 214 -25.12 5.13 10.45
N VAL A 215 -23.90 5.64 10.54
CA VAL A 215 -22.93 5.28 11.58
C VAL A 215 -22.89 6.39 12.64
N PRO A 216 -23.15 6.07 13.93
CA PRO A 216 -23.03 7.04 15.03
C PRO A 216 -21.55 7.25 15.39
N LEU A 217 -21.12 8.53 15.45
CA LEU A 217 -19.73 8.93 15.68
C LEU A 217 -19.60 9.87 16.87
N GLN A 218 -18.52 9.69 17.63
CA GLN A 218 -18.08 10.59 18.71
C GLN A 218 -16.79 11.32 18.34
N PRO A 219 -16.45 12.45 19.01
CA PRO A 219 -15.18 13.13 18.79
C PRO A 219 -13.96 12.21 18.94
N GLY A 220 -12.98 12.35 18.06
CA GLY A 220 -11.76 11.58 18.01
C GLY A 220 -11.43 11.09 16.60
N THR A 221 -10.48 10.17 16.50
CA THR A 221 -10.20 9.45 15.24
C THR A 221 -10.71 8.03 15.36
N THR A 222 -11.51 7.61 14.38
CA THR A 222 -12.02 6.23 14.30
C THR A 222 -11.74 5.63 12.94
N ALA A 223 -11.56 4.31 12.88
CA ALA A 223 -11.39 3.56 11.65
C ALA A 223 -12.68 2.80 11.31
N LEU A 224 -13.39 3.24 10.28
CA LEU A 224 -14.61 2.59 9.81
C LEU A 224 -14.26 1.47 8.84
N ARG A 225 -14.97 0.35 8.92
CA ARG A 225 -14.80 -0.82 8.05
C ARG A 225 -16.14 -1.48 7.76
N ALA A 226 -16.32 -1.93 6.52
CA ALA A 226 -17.46 -2.76 6.12
C ALA A 226 -17.06 -4.24 6.05
N THR A 227 -17.95 -5.11 6.53
CA THR A 227 -17.84 -6.57 6.49
C THR A 227 -19.18 -7.11 5.99
N GLY A 228 -19.17 -8.13 5.14
CA GLY A 228 -20.37 -8.75 4.61
C GLY A 228 -21.32 -9.25 5.68
N PRO A 229 -22.59 -9.51 5.32
CA PRO A 229 -23.61 -9.93 6.28
C PRO A 229 -23.35 -11.34 6.83
N GLY A 230 -23.79 -11.58 8.04
CA GLY A 230 -23.71 -12.88 8.69
C GLY A 230 -22.39 -13.17 9.42
N LEU A 231 -22.29 -14.38 9.97
CA LEU A 231 -21.13 -14.82 10.77
C LEU A 231 -19.96 -15.33 9.92
N ALA A 232 -20.23 -15.74 8.68
CA ALA A 232 -19.22 -16.19 7.71
C ALA A 232 -19.43 -15.46 6.38
N PRO A 233 -19.07 -14.16 6.31
CA PRO A 233 -19.29 -13.36 5.11
C PRO A 233 -18.44 -13.90 3.96
N THR A 234 -19.05 -13.94 2.76
CA THR A 234 -18.39 -14.33 1.51
C THR A 234 -17.64 -13.17 0.88
N GLU A 235 -17.98 -11.94 1.25
CA GLU A 235 -17.39 -10.72 0.74
C GLU A 235 -16.02 -10.45 1.40
N ILE A 236 -15.09 -9.93 0.60
CA ILE A 236 -13.82 -9.41 1.09
C ILE A 236 -14.11 -8.09 1.82
N ARG A 237 -13.70 -7.99 3.07
CA ARG A 237 -13.89 -6.78 3.89
C ARG A 237 -13.32 -5.54 3.21
N SER A 238 -13.93 -4.38 3.44
CA SER A 238 -13.36 -3.11 2.97
C SER A 238 -12.03 -2.81 3.66
N GLN A 239 -11.23 -1.96 3.04
CA GLN A 239 -10.16 -1.26 3.77
C GLN A 239 -10.74 -0.51 4.96
N ALA A 240 -10.00 -0.48 6.07
CA ALA A 240 -10.34 0.39 7.19
C ALA A 240 -10.06 1.85 6.81
N MET A 241 -11.06 2.71 6.98
CA MET A 241 -11.00 4.11 6.57
C MET A 241 -11.01 5.02 7.80
N ASP A 242 -9.86 5.64 8.09
CA ASP A 242 -9.77 6.60 9.19
C ASP A 242 -10.63 7.83 8.94
N VAL A 243 -11.43 8.20 9.95
CA VAL A 243 -12.26 9.40 9.97
C VAL A 243 -11.94 10.20 11.22
N CYS A 244 -11.54 11.45 11.04
CA CYS A 244 -11.38 12.38 12.13
C CYS A 244 -12.73 13.02 12.42
N VAL A 245 -13.18 12.98 13.68
CA VAL A 245 -14.45 13.50 14.14
C VAL A 245 -14.20 14.63 15.13
N ALA A 246 -14.55 15.87 14.79
CA ALA A 246 -14.38 17.04 15.65
C ALA A 246 -15.53 18.03 15.50
N ALA A 247 -15.83 18.76 16.56
CA ALA A 247 -16.86 19.79 16.52
C ALA A 247 -16.50 20.92 15.53
N ALA A 248 -15.21 21.27 15.45
CA ALA A 248 -14.67 22.17 14.45
C ALA A 248 -13.85 21.35 13.45
N LEU A 249 -14.19 21.41 12.16
CA LEU A 249 -13.54 20.61 11.13
C LEU A 249 -12.08 21.03 10.87
N GLU A 250 -11.68 22.23 11.28
CA GLU A 250 -10.29 22.71 11.24
C GLU A 250 -9.36 21.94 12.18
N ASP A 251 -9.90 21.31 13.24
CA ASP A 251 -9.14 20.45 14.16
C ASP A 251 -8.78 19.11 13.55
N CYS A 252 -9.33 18.80 12.39
CA CYS A 252 -9.06 17.57 11.66
C CYS A 252 -8.17 17.79 10.46
N PRO A 253 -7.27 16.82 10.13
CA PRO A 253 -6.53 16.83 8.87
C PRO A 253 -7.47 16.87 7.67
N LYS A 254 -7.17 17.71 6.68
CA LYS A 254 -7.95 17.78 5.43
C LYS A 254 -7.85 16.53 4.58
N ARG A 255 -6.79 15.75 4.76
CA ARG A 255 -6.50 14.52 4.01
C ARG A 255 -5.97 13.44 4.94
N ARG A 256 -6.20 12.19 4.57
CA ARG A 256 -5.58 11.04 5.24
C ARG A 256 -4.08 11.03 5.00
N GLY A 257 -3.34 10.57 5.98
CA GLY A 257 -1.91 10.31 5.85
C GLY A 257 -1.61 9.03 5.07
N LEU A 258 -0.35 8.91 4.68
CA LEU A 258 0.19 7.73 4.02
C LEU A 258 0.96 6.87 5.04
N ASN A 259 0.91 5.56 4.88
CA ASN A 259 1.80 4.63 5.58
C ASN A 259 2.79 4.06 4.57
N LEU A 260 4.04 4.56 4.59
CA LEU A 260 5.07 4.21 3.62
C LEU A 260 6.19 3.39 4.28
N VAL A 261 6.58 2.32 3.62
CA VAL A 261 7.69 1.46 4.06
C VAL A 261 8.73 1.36 2.96
N GLY A 262 9.97 1.73 3.29
CA GLY A 262 11.12 1.66 2.40
C GLY A 262 11.77 0.28 2.33
N THR A 263 12.91 0.23 1.66
CA THR A 263 13.74 -0.97 1.49
C THR A 263 14.94 -0.97 2.47
N ASN A 264 15.85 -1.93 2.35
CA ASN A 264 17.15 -1.89 3.04
C ASN A 264 18.25 -1.22 2.18
N LEU A 265 17.88 -0.52 1.12
CA LEU A 265 18.78 0.20 0.21
C LEU A 265 18.47 1.69 0.28
N ARG A 266 19.29 2.50 -0.42
CA ARG A 266 19.06 3.94 -0.49
C ARG A 266 17.71 4.26 -1.13
N ASP A 267 16.81 4.88 -0.35
CA ASP A 267 15.51 5.34 -0.78
C ASP A 267 15.41 6.88 -0.81
N ASN A 268 14.53 7.39 -1.68
CA ASN A 268 14.14 8.79 -1.71
C ASN A 268 12.61 8.85 -1.54
N MET A 269 12.16 8.99 -0.29
CA MET A 269 10.75 8.91 0.06
C MET A 269 10.15 10.31 0.23
N ARG A 270 8.88 10.43 -0.12
CA ARG A 270 8.15 11.68 0.02
C ARG A 270 6.77 11.39 0.59
N GLY A 271 6.41 12.10 1.65
CA GLY A 271 5.08 12.12 2.23
C GLY A 271 4.07 12.89 1.39
N GLY A 272 2.82 12.78 1.75
CA GLY A 272 1.67 13.45 1.18
C GLY A 272 1.29 14.73 1.94
N PRO A 273 0.06 15.21 1.74
CA PRO A 273 -0.47 16.39 2.43
C PRO A 273 -1.27 16.07 3.71
N GLY A 274 -1.24 14.84 4.21
CA GLY A 274 -1.85 14.39 5.47
C GLY A 274 -0.79 13.93 6.46
N PRO A 275 -1.16 13.55 7.70
CA PRO A 275 -0.23 13.06 8.72
C PRO A 275 0.33 11.68 8.32
N ASP A 276 1.58 11.64 7.88
CA ASP A 276 2.19 10.46 7.30
C ASP A 276 2.99 9.64 8.32
N VAL A 277 3.07 8.35 8.09
CA VAL A 277 3.95 7.43 8.82
C VAL A 277 4.94 6.83 7.84
N ILE A 278 6.22 7.18 7.95
CA ILE A 278 7.27 6.73 7.05
C ILE A 278 8.33 5.92 7.81
N ARG A 279 8.63 4.71 7.32
CA ARG A 279 9.67 3.83 7.86
C ARG A 279 10.61 3.43 6.74
N THR A 280 11.88 3.91 6.77
CA THR A 280 12.81 3.64 5.66
C THR A 280 13.64 2.36 5.84
N ARG A 281 13.67 1.77 7.03
CA ARG A 281 14.34 0.50 7.38
C ARG A 281 15.85 0.60 7.40
N GLY A 282 16.52 0.59 6.29
CA GLY A 282 17.98 0.70 6.22
C GLY A 282 18.43 1.25 4.89
N GLY A 283 19.65 1.80 4.88
CA GLY A 283 20.17 2.45 3.69
C GLY A 283 20.78 3.83 3.99
N ARG A 284 20.90 4.63 2.96
CA ARG A 284 21.21 6.06 3.10
C ARG A 284 20.08 6.84 2.49
N ASP A 285 19.06 7.12 3.28
CA ASP A 285 17.76 7.54 2.81
C ASP A 285 17.62 9.06 2.80
N LYS A 286 16.72 9.52 1.93
CA LYS A 286 16.31 10.92 1.90
C LYS A 286 14.80 10.97 2.01
N ILE A 287 14.31 11.54 3.08
CA ILE A 287 12.89 11.64 3.40
C ILE A 287 12.46 13.10 3.34
N ARG A 288 11.30 13.37 2.74
CA ARG A 288 10.67 14.69 2.72
C ARG A 288 9.24 14.58 3.16
N VAL A 289 8.90 15.25 4.26
CA VAL A 289 7.57 15.30 4.88
C VAL A 289 7.22 16.75 5.21
N ARG A 290 7.18 17.61 4.19
CA ARG A 290 6.83 19.01 4.37
C ARG A 290 5.39 19.29 4.03
N GLY A 291 4.67 19.89 4.95
CA GLY A 291 3.25 20.22 4.85
C GLY A 291 2.38 18.98 5.01
N GLY A 292 1.36 19.04 5.81
CA GLY A 292 0.42 17.93 5.91
C GLY A 292 -0.03 17.56 7.30
N GLY A 293 0.62 17.99 8.33
CA GLY A 293 0.30 17.67 9.71
C GLY A 293 1.51 17.15 10.48
N GLU A 294 1.25 16.47 11.60
CA GLU A 294 2.31 15.83 12.39
C GLU A 294 2.70 14.51 11.75
N ASP A 295 3.84 14.48 11.07
CA ASP A 295 4.38 13.28 10.45
C ASP A 295 5.21 12.46 11.43
N VAL A 296 5.22 11.14 11.25
CA VAL A 296 6.07 10.22 12.01
C VAL A 296 7.07 9.58 11.07
N VAL A 297 8.37 9.90 11.26
CA VAL A 297 9.45 9.38 10.43
C VAL A 297 10.39 8.52 11.26
N VAL A 298 10.57 7.27 10.85
CA VAL A 298 11.55 6.33 11.39
C VAL A 298 12.59 6.04 10.33
N CYS A 299 13.75 6.68 10.41
CA CYS A 299 14.80 6.58 9.39
C CYS A 299 15.52 5.21 9.39
N GLY A 300 15.69 4.59 10.56
CA GLY A 300 16.19 3.21 10.64
C GLY A 300 17.69 3.11 10.80
N ARG A 301 18.36 2.30 9.96
CA ARG A 301 19.82 2.11 9.99
C ARG A 301 20.45 2.81 8.79
N GLY A 302 21.46 3.66 9.03
CA GLY A 302 22.17 4.31 7.95
C GLY A 302 22.61 5.71 8.26
N ARG A 303 22.81 6.52 7.21
CA ARG A 303 23.08 7.97 7.34
C ARG A 303 22.00 8.73 6.60
N ASP A 304 20.88 8.92 7.27
CA ASP A 304 19.64 9.38 6.68
C ASP A 304 19.48 10.91 6.79
N LEU A 305 18.77 11.48 5.82
CA LEU A 305 18.42 12.89 5.80
C LEU A 305 16.89 13.02 5.81
N ALA A 306 16.33 13.47 6.92
CA ALA A 306 14.96 13.89 7.04
C ALA A 306 14.82 15.40 6.79
N ILE A 307 13.88 15.79 5.94
CA ILE A 307 13.51 17.17 5.65
C ILE A 307 12.04 17.32 6.07
N THR A 308 11.79 18.07 7.14
CA THR A 308 10.57 18.01 7.95
C THR A 308 10.05 19.39 8.30
N ASP A 309 8.91 19.45 8.94
CA ASP A 309 8.33 20.63 9.56
C ASP A 309 8.49 20.61 11.10
N ALA A 310 8.16 21.73 11.75
CA ALA A 310 8.11 21.80 13.21
C ALA A 310 6.84 21.06 13.69
N GLY A 311 6.95 20.01 14.44
CA GLY A 311 5.82 19.19 14.90
C GLY A 311 5.96 17.73 14.48
N ASP A 312 6.81 17.46 13.49
CA ASP A 312 7.08 16.09 13.06
C ASP A 312 7.84 15.30 14.12
N ARG A 313 7.50 14.01 14.24
CA ARG A 313 8.13 13.09 15.19
C ARG A 313 9.16 12.22 14.48
N LEU A 314 10.42 12.38 14.85
CA LEU A 314 11.54 11.72 14.19
C LEU A 314 12.20 10.70 15.11
N LYS A 315 12.53 9.51 14.55
CA LYS A 315 13.29 8.47 15.25
C LYS A 315 14.44 7.97 14.39
N ARG A 316 15.66 7.89 14.97
CA ARG A 316 16.86 7.34 14.32
C ARG A 316 17.16 8.02 13.00
N CYS A 317 17.10 9.36 12.96
CA CYS A 317 17.47 10.18 11.81
C CYS A 317 18.74 10.95 12.14
N GLU A 318 19.85 10.70 11.43
CA GLU A 318 21.18 11.28 11.76
C GLU A 318 21.29 12.73 11.29
N ARG A 319 20.56 13.09 10.26
CA ARG A 319 20.58 14.46 9.71
C ARG A 319 19.14 14.95 9.53
N ILE A 320 18.84 16.06 10.16
CA ILE A 320 17.51 16.67 10.13
C ILE A 320 17.65 18.09 9.54
N ARG A 321 16.72 18.47 8.67
CA ARG A 321 16.54 19.84 8.19
C ARG A 321 15.08 20.22 8.37
N THR A 322 14.79 21.17 9.23
CA THR A 322 13.43 21.71 9.41
C THR A 322 13.19 22.89 8.46
N SER A 323 11.90 23.12 8.13
CA SER A 323 11.48 24.32 7.40
C SER A 323 11.76 25.54 8.28
N GLY A 324 12.69 26.38 7.88
CA GLY A 324 13.16 27.53 8.68
C GLY A 324 14.67 27.53 8.89
N ASP A 325 15.34 26.42 8.75
CA ASP A 325 16.80 26.33 8.78
C ASP A 325 17.36 26.88 7.46
N LYS A 326 17.49 28.22 7.39
CA LYS A 326 18.28 28.86 6.35
C LYS A 326 19.72 28.39 6.56
N SER A 327 20.19 27.50 5.68
CA SER A 327 21.61 27.17 5.62
C SER A 327 22.42 28.47 5.60
N LYS A 328 23.13 28.77 6.69
CA LYS A 328 24.26 29.68 6.59
C LYS A 328 25.22 29.02 5.62
N GLY A 329 25.29 29.59 4.40
CA GLY A 329 26.24 29.22 3.35
C GLY A 329 27.68 29.51 3.75
#